data_62c47110dbdf91417f025d2f1fe966dc
#
_entry.id   62c47110dbdf91417f025d2f1fe966dc
#
_cell.length_a   1.000
_cell.length_b   1.000
_cell.length_c   1.000
_cell.angle_alpha   90.00
_cell.angle_beta   90.00
_cell.angle_gamma   90.00
#
_symmetry.space_group_name_H-M   'P 1'
#
loop_
_entity.id
_entity.type
_entity.pdbx_description
1 polymer ?
#
loop_
_entity_poly.entity_id
_entity_poly.type
_entity_poly.pdbx_seq_one_letter_code
_entity_poly.pdbx_strand_id
1 'polypeptide(L)'
;MIYISEEKILKERFGNLGLYLISKAQEEIKEFNRQNLFQKAEIRKIYLERSNESFLRLKNHFIEAYNQYLNNSLSSTLLELKEKELDLKNNLIRELENSIYELMKEKIQNKYEDYVKYLLDYFKDKIDFIDKPTKIEILFNYKDFAYFSKNSKKIDNLFKNSFVIKEAPGEFIGGFKVILSDGNISYDYSIDNLITKNSDFIQKKLFDILTESGIKEIERDFAEFIETQRLGLEGHFKKYDRI
;
A
#
# COMPACT_ATOMS: atom_id res chain seq x y z
N MET A 1 107.99 12.87 45.69
CA MET A 1 106.88 13.90 45.62
C MET A 1 106.08 13.85 44.34
N ILE A 2 106.51 13.15 43.31
CA ILE A 2 105.81 13.10 41.95
C ILE A 2 104.58 12.15 41.99
N TYR A 3 104.63 11.01 42.70
CA TYR A 3 103.55 10.00 42.70
C TYR A 3 102.23 10.48 43.34
N ILE A 4 102.28 11.36 44.34
CA ILE A 4 101.04 11.90 44.97
C ILE A 4 100.27 12.87 44.07
N SER A 5 100.98 13.53 43.18
CA SER A 5 100.40 14.45 42.20
C SER A 5 99.63 13.72 41.11
N GLU A 6 100.16 12.57 40.63
CA GLU A 6 99.50 11.78 39.55
C GLU A 6 98.24 11.09 40.06
N GLU A 7 98.24 10.55 41.24
CA GLU A 7 97.06 9.93 41.85
C GLU A 7 95.91 10.95 42.13
N LYS A 8 96.24 12.15 42.47
CA LYS A 8 95.25 13.24 42.62
C LYS A 8 94.71 13.69 41.33
N ILE A 9 95.47 13.80 40.29
CA ILE A 9 95.03 14.12 38.93
C ILE A 9 94.19 12.98 38.34
N LEU A 10 94.50 11.72 38.60
CA LEU A 10 93.75 10.56 38.18
C LEU A 10 92.32 10.52 38.87
N LYS A 11 92.28 10.75 40.18
CA LYS A 11 91.01 10.85 40.95
C LYS A 11 90.13 12.00 40.44
N GLU A 12 90.72 13.12 40.11
CA GLU A 12 89.96 14.28 39.56
C GLU A 12 89.42 13.98 38.16
N ARG A 13 90.24 13.33 37.32
CA ARG A 13 89.77 12.88 35.96
C ARG A 13 88.63 11.84 36.02
N PHE A 14 88.76 10.85 36.97
CA PHE A 14 87.69 9.88 37.20
C PHE A 14 86.38 10.53 37.72
N GLY A 15 86.55 11.51 38.63
CA GLY A 15 85.43 12.29 39.15
C GLY A 15 84.73 13.08 38.03
N ASN A 16 85.53 13.76 37.24
CA ASN A 16 84.98 14.51 36.08
C ASN A 16 84.29 13.61 35.03
N LEU A 17 84.89 12.41 34.73
CA LEU A 17 84.27 11.42 33.88
C LEU A 17 82.93 10.89 34.45
N GLY A 18 82.91 10.64 35.78
CA GLY A 18 81.70 10.24 36.48
C GLY A 18 80.61 11.30 36.38
N LEU A 19 80.91 12.56 36.59
CA LEU A 19 79.96 13.68 36.44
C LEU A 19 79.47 13.83 34.98
N TYR A 20 80.41 13.70 34.06
CA TYR A 20 80.03 13.74 32.59
C TYR A 20 79.07 12.61 32.26
N LEU A 21 79.30 11.35 32.67
CA LEU A 21 78.45 10.21 32.42
C LEU A 21 77.04 10.40 33.06
N ILE A 22 77.03 10.92 34.31
CA ILE A 22 75.76 11.23 35.01
C ILE A 22 74.98 12.32 34.24
N SER A 23 75.66 13.40 33.83
CA SER A 23 75.07 14.48 33.09
C SER A 23 74.48 13.95 31.75
N LYS A 24 75.27 13.14 31.02
CA LYS A 24 74.81 12.54 29.75
C LYS A 24 73.60 11.61 29.93
N ALA A 25 73.63 10.76 30.97
CA ALA A 25 72.54 9.90 31.36
C ALA A 25 71.26 10.70 31.68
N GLN A 26 71.43 11.82 32.41
CA GLN A 26 70.28 12.71 32.70
C GLN A 26 69.69 13.36 31.43
N GLU A 27 70.51 13.76 30.48
CA GLU A 27 70.05 14.30 29.19
C GLU A 27 69.36 13.24 28.40
N GLU A 28 69.85 12.01 28.27
CA GLU A 28 69.21 10.89 27.59
C GLU A 28 67.91 10.55 28.29
N ILE A 29 67.77 10.54 29.60
CA ILE A 29 66.53 10.33 30.32
C ILE A 29 65.49 11.45 30.00
N LYS A 30 65.97 12.71 29.99
CA LYS A 30 65.07 13.84 29.65
C LYS A 30 64.52 13.72 28.21
N GLU A 31 65.39 13.40 27.25
CA GLU A 31 64.98 13.22 25.86
C GLU A 31 64.07 12.03 25.70
N PHE A 32 64.32 10.90 26.33
CA PHE A 32 63.46 9.74 26.32
C PHE A 32 62.08 10.05 26.93
N ASN A 33 62.02 10.77 28.04
CA ASN A 33 60.78 11.21 28.65
C ASN A 33 59.99 12.15 27.72
N ARG A 34 60.68 13.06 27.02
CA ARG A 34 60.09 13.94 26.06
C ARG A 34 59.48 13.16 24.89
N GLN A 35 60.20 12.21 24.31
CA GLN A 35 59.73 11.34 23.24
C GLN A 35 58.52 10.51 23.69
N ASN A 36 58.54 9.95 24.89
CA ASN A 36 57.39 9.23 25.45
C ASN A 36 56.15 10.10 25.62
N LEU A 37 56.31 11.36 26.02
CA LEU A 37 55.19 12.30 26.11
C LEU A 37 54.61 12.61 24.75
N PHE A 38 55.44 12.78 23.73
CA PHE A 38 54.99 12.98 22.33
C PHE A 38 54.25 11.74 21.84
N GLN A 39 54.79 10.55 21.99
CA GLN A 39 54.15 9.30 21.58
C GLN A 39 52.79 9.10 22.26
N LYS A 40 52.73 9.37 23.59
CA LYS A 40 51.44 9.30 24.32
C LYS A 40 50.43 10.31 23.79
N ALA A 41 50.83 11.52 23.47
CA ALA A 41 49.94 12.54 22.89
C ALA A 41 49.45 12.14 21.51
N GLU A 42 50.33 11.61 20.68
CA GLU A 42 49.99 11.12 19.35
C GLU A 42 49.03 9.93 19.39
N ILE A 43 49.31 8.93 20.22
CA ILE A 43 48.42 7.80 20.45
C ILE A 43 47.03 8.28 20.92
N ARG A 44 47.01 9.19 21.91
CA ARG A 44 45.74 9.76 22.40
C ARG A 44 44.96 10.47 21.31
N LYS A 45 45.63 11.23 20.47
CA LYS A 45 45.01 11.92 19.33
C LYS A 45 44.39 10.91 18.36
N ILE A 46 45.14 9.89 17.95
CA ILE A 46 44.65 8.83 17.03
C ILE A 46 43.44 8.10 17.65
N TYR A 47 43.47 7.79 18.94
CA TYR A 47 42.33 7.14 19.60
C TYR A 47 41.11 8.03 19.63
N LEU A 48 41.23 9.32 19.89
CA LEU A 48 40.15 10.29 19.88
C LEU A 48 39.54 10.44 18.46
N GLU A 49 40.39 10.56 17.44
CA GLU A 49 39.95 10.65 16.04
C GLU A 49 39.17 9.39 15.63
N ARG A 50 39.71 8.19 15.91
CA ARG A 50 39.02 6.92 15.61
C ARG A 50 37.73 6.76 16.40
N SER A 51 37.69 7.18 17.64
CA SER A 51 36.50 7.15 18.49
C SER A 51 35.40 8.04 17.89
N ASN A 52 35.75 9.27 17.49
CA ASN A 52 34.82 10.20 16.87
C ASN A 52 34.30 9.71 15.52
N GLU A 53 35.17 9.16 14.67
CA GLU A 53 34.74 8.55 13.41
C GLU A 53 33.78 7.37 13.63
N SER A 54 34.09 6.50 14.57
CA SER A 54 33.24 5.35 14.91
C SER A 54 31.89 5.79 15.46
N PHE A 55 31.88 6.82 16.32
CA PHE A 55 30.65 7.41 16.82
C PHE A 55 29.78 8.00 15.72
N LEU A 56 30.39 8.77 14.79
CA LEU A 56 29.66 9.35 13.66
C LEU A 56 29.08 8.28 12.74
N ARG A 57 29.84 7.22 12.43
CA ARG A 57 29.34 6.09 11.63
C ARG A 57 28.17 5.40 12.32
N LEU A 58 28.28 5.12 13.61
CA LEU A 58 27.23 4.47 14.39
C LEU A 58 25.96 5.34 14.45
N LYS A 59 26.13 6.65 14.69
CA LYS A 59 25.05 7.64 14.69
C LYS A 59 24.30 7.66 13.36
N ASN A 60 25.03 7.78 12.26
CA ASN A 60 24.42 7.82 10.93
C ASN A 60 23.70 6.51 10.61
N HIS A 61 24.32 5.38 10.88
CA HIS A 61 23.69 4.06 10.68
C HIS A 61 22.41 3.89 11.51
N PHE A 62 22.41 4.36 12.76
CA PHE A 62 21.22 4.32 13.61
C PHE A 62 20.10 5.20 13.05
N ILE A 63 20.42 6.43 12.63
CA ILE A 63 19.42 7.34 12.01
C ILE A 63 18.83 6.73 10.75
N GLU A 64 19.67 6.19 9.88
CA GLU A 64 19.22 5.53 8.64
C GLU A 64 18.33 4.32 8.93
N ALA A 65 18.74 3.43 9.82
CA ALA A 65 17.98 2.24 10.20
C ALA A 65 16.63 2.62 10.83
N TYR A 66 16.61 3.63 11.69
CA TYR A 66 15.38 4.13 12.31
C TYR A 66 14.42 4.74 11.28
N ASN A 67 14.93 5.56 10.36
CA ASN A 67 14.13 6.12 9.27
C ASN A 67 13.57 5.04 8.35
N GLN A 68 14.35 4.02 8.01
CA GLN A 68 13.88 2.87 7.23
C GLN A 68 12.78 2.11 7.98
N TYR A 69 12.96 1.88 9.28
CA TYR A 69 11.94 1.22 10.10
C TYR A 69 10.62 2.01 10.12
N LEU A 70 10.68 3.33 10.35
CA LEU A 70 9.49 4.19 10.35
C LEU A 70 8.79 4.17 8.98
N ASN A 71 9.54 4.34 7.90
CA ASN A 71 8.98 4.34 6.55
C ASN A 71 8.35 3.00 6.18
N ASN A 72 8.98 1.88 6.53
CA ASN A 72 8.43 0.55 6.29
C ASN A 72 7.16 0.30 7.11
N SER A 73 7.16 0.68 8.39
CA SER A 73 5.99 0.57 9.26
C SER A 73 4.82 1.40 8.75
N LEU A 74 5.10 2.65 8.35
CA LEU A 74 4.09 3.53 7.75
C LEU A 74 3.52 2.93 6.47
N SER A 75 4.39 2.52 5.53
CA SER A 75 3.95 1.96 4.24
C SER A 75 3.09 0.71 4.45
N SER A 76 3.47 -0.16 5.38
CA SER A 76 2.69 -1.35 5.73
C SER A 76 1.31 -0.99 6.30
N THR A 77 1.25 -0.02 7.22
CA THR A 77 -0.02 0.43 7.81
C THR A 77 -0.92 1.09 6.78
N LEU A 78 -0.36 1.91 5.88
CA LEU A 78 -1.14 2.55 4.81
C LEU A 78 -1.69 1.53 3.81
N LEU A 79 -0.92 0.50 3.46
CA LEU A 79 -1.38 -0.59 2.61
C LEU A 79 -2.54 -1.35 3.28
N GLU A 80 -2.41 -1.69 4.56
CA GLU A 80 -3.47 -2.37 5.31
C GLU A 80 -4.75 -1.52 5.40
N LEU A 81 -4.62 -0.21 5.60
CA LEU A 81 -5.76 0.71 5.61
C LEU A 81 -6.44 0.78 4.24
N LYS A 82 -5.67 0.87 3.15
CA LYS A 82 -6.21 0.87 1.78
C LYS A 82 -6.91 -0.45 1.43
N GLU A 83 -6.37 -1.57 1.87
CA GLU A 83 -6.99 -2.89 1.70
C GLU A 83 -8.34 -2.95 2.43
N LYS A 84 -8.38 -2.55 3.70
CA LYS A 84 -9.63 -2.50 4.49
C LYS A 84 -10.67 -1.54 3.91
N GLU A 85 -10.24 -0.39 3.40
CA GLU A 85 -11.13 0.55 2.73
C GLU A 85 -11.73 -0.06 1.46
N LEU A 86 -10.90 -0.73 0.65
CA LEU A 86 -11.36 -1.39 -0.56
C LEU A 86 -12.34 -2.51 -0.25
N ASP A 87 -12.06 -3.32 0.77
CA ASP A 87 -12.96 -4.37 1.23
C ASP A 87 -14.30 -3.81 1.71
N LEU A 88 -14.28 -2.71 2.46
CA LEU A 88 -15.49 -2.03 2.89
C LEU A 88 -16.31 -1.52 1.70
N LYS A 89 -15.65 -0.86 0.73
CA LYS A 89 -16.29 -0.38 -0.51
C LYS A 89 -16.92 -1.54 -1.29
N ASN A 90 -16.22 -2.64 -1.45
CA ASN A 90 -16.73 -3.83 -2.15
C ASN A 90 -17.93 -4.46 -1.43
N ASN A 91 -17.89 -4.51 -0.10
CA ASN A 91 -19.01 -5.01 0.69
C ASN A 91 -20.25 -4.10 0.56
N LEU A 92 -20.07 -2.78 0.62
CA LEU A 92 -21.16 -1.81 0.43
C LEU A 92 -21.79 -1.91 -0.97
N ILE A 93 -20.97 -2.08 -2.02
CA ILE A 93 -21.45 -2.29 -3.38
C ILE A 93 -22.32 -3.55 -3.44
N ARG A 94 -21.83 -4.67 -2.88
CA ARG A 94 -22.55 -5.94 -2.86
C ARG A 94 -23.87 -5.85 -2.11
N GLU A 95 -23.89 -5.20 -0.95
CA GLU A 95 -25.09 -4.98 -0.17
C GLU A 95 -26.10 -4.09 -0.91
N LEU A 96 -25.63 -3.05 -1.61
CA LEU A 96 -26.47 -2.19 -2.42
C LEU A 96 -27.07 -2.94 -3.62
N GLU A 97 -26.28 -3.72 -4.33
CA GLU A 97 -26.74 -4.57 -5.43
C GLU A 97 -27.80 -5.58 -4.94
N ASN A 98 -27.57 -6.25 -3.84
CA ASN A 98 -28.54 -7.15 -3.21
C ASN A 98 -29.83 -6.42 -2.81
N SER A 99 -29.71 -5.21 -2.26
CA SER A 99 -30.87 -4.41 -1.87
C SER A 99 -31.70 -4.00 -3.09
N ILE A 100 -31.03 -3.61 -4.18
CA ILE A 100 -31.69 -3.30 -5.46
C ILE A 100 -32.41 -4.56 -5.99
N TYR A 101 -31.74 -5.72 -5.92
CA TYR A 101 -32.28 -7.00 -6.33
C TYR A 101 -33.58 -7.34 -5.57
N GLU A 102 -33.56 -7.27 -4.24
CA GLU A 102 -34.74 -7.56 -3.42
C GLU A 102 -35.88 -6.54 -3.66
N LEU A 103 -35.56 -5.24 -3.79
CA LEU A 103 -36.56 -4.21 -4.10
C LEU A 103 -37.22 -4.45 -5.48
N MET A 104 -36.47 -4.86 -6.50
CA MET A 104 -37.01 -5.17 -7.81
C MET A 104 -37.90 -6.41 -7.76
N LYS A 105 -37.48 -7.45 -7.04
CA LYS A 105 -38.28 -8.67 -6.82
C LYS A 105 -39.59 -8.36 -6.11
N GLU A 106 -39.57 -7.56 -5.06
CA GLU A 106 -40.76 -7.11 -4.35
C GLU A 106 -41.71 -6.30 -5.26
N LYS A 107 -41.18 -5.34 -6.02
CA LYS A 107 -41.97 -4.55 -6.97
C LYS A 107 -42.66 -5.41 -8.04
N ILE A 108 -41.93 -6.38 -8.62
CA ILE A 108 -42.48 -7.31 -9.59
C ILE A 108 -43.60 -8.15 -8.96
N GLN A 109 -43.44 -8.59 -7.71
CA GLN A 109 -44.47 -9.38 -7.04
C GLN A 109 -45.71 -8.56 -6.72
N ASN A 110 -45.55 -7.33 -6.24
CA ASN A 110 -46.63 -6.49 -5.79
C ASN A 110 -47.38 -5.77 -6.90
N LYS A 111 -46.69 -5.50 -8.05
CA LYS A 111 -47.24 -4.77 -9.21
C LYS A 111 -46.98 -5.51 -10.52
N TYR A 112 -47.38 -6.77 -10.57
CA TYR A 112 -47.09 -7.64 -11.70
C TYR A 112 -47.64 -7.12 -13.03
N GLU A 113 -48.84 -6.51 -13.04
CA GLU A 113 -49.42 -5.94 -14.27
C GLU A 113 -48.60 -4.77 -14.84
N ASP A 114 -48.08 -3.91 -13.97
CA ASP A 114 -47.23 -2.79 -14.40
C ASP A 114 -45.88 -3.30 -14.89
N TYR A 115 -45.37 -4.34 -14.28
CA TYR A 115 -44.16 -5.04 -14.76
C TYR A 115 -44.38 -5.65 -16.14
N VAL A 116 -45.52 -6.30 -16.41
CA VAL A 116 -45.82 -6.87 -17.73
C VAL A 116 -45.92 -5.77 -18.80
N LYS A 117 -46.48 -4.61 -18.48
CA LYS A 117 -46.51 -3.46 -19.41
C LYS A 117 -45.09 -2.99 -19.72
N TYR A 118 -44.27 -2.79 -18.67
CA TYR A 118 -42.88 -2.45 -18.87
C TYR A 118 -42.15 -3.48 -19.73
N LEU A 119 -42.38 -4.77 -19.51
CA LEU A 119 -41.73 -5.84 -20.26
C LEU A 119 -42.13 -5.80 -21.76
N LEU A 120 -43.42 -5.55 -22.07
CA LEU A 120 -43.88 -5.41 -23.44
C LEU A 120 -43.31 -4.17 -24.14
N ASP A 121 -43.20 -3.06 -23.44
CA ASP A 121 -42.56 -1.86 -23.99
C ASP A 121 -41.05 -2.07 -24.19
N TYR A 122 -40.38 -2.78 -23.29
CA TYR A 122 -38.98 -3.16 -23.43
C TYR A 122 -38.75 -4.11 -24.63
N PHE A 123 -39.70 -5.01 -24.90
CA PHE A 123 -39.68 -5.82 -26.13
C PHE A 123 -39.71 -4.94 -27.36
N LYS A 124 -40.62 -3.97 -27.44
CA LYS A 124 -40.74 -3.06 -28.59
C LYS A 124 -39.42 -2.32 -28.85
N ASP A 125 -38.79 -1.85 -27.82
CA ASP A 125 -37.49 -1.13 -27.94
C ASP A 125 -36.35 -2.01 -28.46
N LYS A 126 -36.43 -3.32 -28.24
CA LYS A 126 -35.37 -4.27 -28.62
C LYS A 126 -35.68 -5.10 -29.81
N ILE A 127 -36.90 -5.01 -30.36
CA ILE A 127 -37.39 -5.89 -31.46
C ILE A 127 -36.56 -5.76 -32.72
N ASP A 128 -36.10 -4.56 -33.07
CA ASP A 128 -35.32 -4.31 -34.30
C ASP A 128 -33.95 -5.01 -34.27
N PHE A 129 -33.44 -5.29 -33.08
CA PHE A 129 -32.20 -6.04 -32.89
C PHE A 129 -32.38 -7.54 -32.81
N ILE A 130 -33.62 -7.98 -32.44
CA ILE A 130 -33.94 -9.38 -32.17
C ILE A 130 -34.58 -10.01 -33.41
N ASP A 131 -35.43 -9.26 -34.13
CA ASP A 131 -36.23 -9.77 -35.25
C ASP A 131 -35.39 -9.95 -36.52
N LYS A 132 -34.63 -11.06 -36.55
CA LYS A 132 -33.83 -11.51 -37.69
C LYS A 132 -34.54 -12.64 -38.42
N PRO A 133 -34.21 -12.94 -39.72
CA PRO A 133 -34.86 -14.00 -40.50
C PRO A 133 -34.48 -15.42 -40.04
N THR A 134 -34.36 -15.63 -38.75
CA THR A 134 -34.00 -16.90 -38.07
C THR A 134 -35.07 -17.24 -37.05
N LYS A 135 -35.17 -18.50 -36.69
CA LYS A 135 -36.05 -18.90 -35.57
C LYS A 135 -35.54 -18.28 -34.27
N ILE A 136 -36.42 -17.67 -33.52
CA ILE A 136 -36.14 -16.96 -32.28
C ILE A 136 -36.72 -17.80 -31.14
N GLU A 137 -35.88 -18.09 -30.14
CA GLU A 137 -36.34 -18.68 -28.90
C GLU A 137 -36.29 -17.61 -27.78
N ILE A 138 -37.42 -17.39 -27.12
CA ILE A 138 -37.54 -16.43 -26.02
C ILE A 138 -37.69 -17.23 -24.73
N LEU A 139 -36.76 -17.02 -23.82
CA LEU A 139 -36.73 -17.70 -22.53
C LEU A 139 -37.23 -16.75 -21.45
N PHE A 140 -38.20 -17.21 -20.69
CA PHE A 140 -38.73 -16.51 -19.51
C PHE A 140 -38.47 -17.30 -18.24
N ASN A 141 -38.56 -16.61 -17.11
CA ASN A 141 -38.67 -17.30 -15.81
C ASN A 141 -40.00 -18.04 -15.71
N TYR A 142 -40.15 -18.92 -14.75
CA TYR A 142 -41.34 -19.76 -14.55
C TYR A 142 -42.63 -18.95 -14.53
N LYS A 143 -42.70 -17.83 -13.81
CA LYS A 143 -43.90 -17.01 -13.64
C LYS A 143 -44.29 -16.28 -14.93
N ASP A 144 -43.32 -15.68 -15.61
CA ASP A 144 -43.53 -14.96 -16.84
C ASP A 144 -43.81 -15.92 -17.97
N PHE A 145 -43.18 -17.10 -18.02
CA PHE A 145 -43.52 -18.16 -18.97
C PHE A 145 -44.98 -18.62 -18.84
N ALA A 146 -45.45 -18.88 -17.62
CA ALA A 146 -46.84 -19.24 -17.35
C ALA A 146 -47.85 -18.17 -17.81
N TYR A 147 -47.48 -16.87 -17.65
CA TYR A 147 -48.31 -15.75 -18.08
C TYR A 147 -48.36 -15.63 -19.64
N PHE A 148 -47.17 -15.61 -20.28
CA PHE A 148 -47.07 -15.39 -21.72
C PHE A 148 -47.50 -16.61 -22.55
N SER A 149 -47.39 -17.82 -22.03
CA SER A 149 -47.96 -19.02 -22.67
C SER A 149 -49.46 -18.96 -22.79
N LYS A 150 -50.15 -18.31 -21.81
CA LYS A 150 -51.61 -18.08 -21.86
C LYS A 150 -52.01 -16.84 -22.70
N ASN A 151 -51.12 -15.89 -22.86
CA ASN A 151 -51.35 -14.59 -23.47
C ASN A 151 -50.40 -14.34 -24.67
N SER A 152 -50.07 -15.37 -25.45
CA SER A 152 -49.08 -15.28 -26.55
C SER A 152 -49.44 -14.20 -27.57
N LYS A 153 -50.71 -13.93 -27.80
CA LYS A 153 -51.20 -12.87 -28.72
C LYS A 153 -50.65 -11.48 -28.41
N LYS A 154 -50.25 -11.21 -27.14
CA LYS A 154 -49.66 -9.93 -26.77
C LYS A 154 -48.23 -9.78 -27.30
N ILE A 155 -47.51 -10.88 -27.50
CA ILE A 155 -46.18 -10.92 -28.09
C ILE A 155 -46.23 -11.19 -29.57
N ASP A 156 -47.16 -12.05 -30.06
CA ASP A 156 -47.32 -12.40 -31.48
C ASP A 156 -47.37 -11.18 -32.40
N ASN A 157 -48.06 -10.11 -31.94
CA ASN A 157 -48.20 -8.87 -32.70
C ASN A 157 -46.88 -8.02 -32.75
N LEU A 158 -45.89 -8.35 -31.96
CA LEU A 158 -44.64 -7.60 -31.91
C LEU A 158 -43.56 -8.15 -32.85
N PHE A 159 -43.60 -9.45 -33.16
CA PHE A 159 -42.62 -10.11 -34.01
C PHE A 159 -43.16 -10.35 -35.41
N LYS A 160 -42.33 -10.13 -36.43
CA LYS A 160 -42.60 -10.43 -37.84
C LYS A 160 -42.31 -11.90 -38.19
N ASN A 161 -41.36 -12.51 -37.44
CA ASN A 161 -40.90 -13.87 -37.65
C ASN A 161 -41.48 -14.83 -36.61
N SER A 162 -41.42 -16.13 -36.91
CA SER A 162 -41.85 -17.17 -35.97
C SER A 162 -40.89 -17.24 -34.77
N PHE A 163 -41.44 -17.23 -33.60
CA PHE A 163 -40.70 -17.41 -32.33
C PHE A 163 -41.30 -18.54 -31.50
N VAL A 164 -40.53 -19.04 -30.58
CA VAL A 164 -40.93 -20.06 -29.60
C VAL A 164 -40.66 -19.53 -28.21
N ILE A 165 -41.67 -19.59 -27.34
CA ILE A 165 -41.54 -19.24 -25.94
C ILE A 165 -41.16 -20.52 -25.17
N LYS A 166 -40.13 -20.44 -24.36
CA LYS A 166 -39.65 -21.54 -23.48
C LYS A 166 -39.43 -21.04 -22.08
N GLU A 167 -39.51 -21.95 -21.13
CA GLU A 167 -39.04 -21.72 -19.76
C GLU A 167 -37.51 -21.76 -19.74
N ALA A 168 -36.89 -20.82 -19.04
CA ALA A 168 -35.44 -20.79 -18.89
C ALA A 168 -34.94 -21.90 -17.94
N PRO A 169 -33.80 -22.48 -18.22
CA PRO A 169 -33.23 -23.53 -17.38
C PRO A 169 -32.70 -23.04 -15.99
N GLY A 170 -32.68 -21.73 -15.76
CA GLY A 170 -32.21 -21.12 -14.51
C GLY A 170 -33.17 -20.06 -13.98
N GLU A 171 -33.11 -19.83 -12.67
CA GLU A 171 -33.93 -18.81 -12.02
C GLU A 171 -33.34 -17.41 -12.23
N PHE A 172 -34.18 -16.44 -12.55
CA PHE A 172 -33.91 -15.00 -12.55
C PHE A 172 -35.19 -14.23 -12.18
N ILE A 173 -35.02 -13.01 -11.66
CA ILE A 173 -36.15 -12.24 -11.10
C ILE A 173 -37.23 -11.96 -12.14
N GLY A 174 -36.81 -11.55 -13.33
CA GLY A 174 -37.71 -11.15 -14.41
C GLY A 174 -36.95 -10.72 -15.66
N GLY A 175 -37.69 -10.30 -16.68
CA GLY A 175 -37.12 -10.02 -17.99
C GLY A 175 -37.16 -11.23 -18.89
N PHE A 176 -36.31 -11.26 -19.93
CA PHE A 176 -36.27 -12.34 -20.88
C PHE A 176 -34.85 -12.53 -21.45
N LYS A 177 -34.62 -13.72 -21.98
CA LYS A 177 -33.42 -14.03 -22.76
C LYS A 177 -33.85 -14.45 -24.16
N VAL A 178 -33.08 -14.07 -25.18
CA VAL A 178 -33.33 -14.41 -26.57
C VAL A 178 -32.18 -15.23 -27.10
N ILE A 179 -32.51 -16.38 -27.70
CA ILE A 179 -31.53 -17.23 -28.38
C ILE A 179 -31.93 -17.27 -29.86
N LEU A 180 -31.03 -16.90 -30.75
CA LEU A 180 -31.20 -17.08 -32.18
C LEU A 180 -30.89 -18.53 -32.53
N SER A 181 -31.69 -19.13 -33.45
CA SER A 181 -31.67 -20.59 -33.70
C SER A 181 -30.39 -21.15 -34.28
N ASP A 182 -29.46 -20.30 -34.71
CA ASP A 182 -28.10 -20.71 -35.06
C ASP A 182 -27.26 -21.07 -33.81
N GLY A 183 -27.87 -20.91 -32.60
CA GLY A 183 -27.29 -21.31 -31.29
C GLY A 183 -26.09 -20.49 -30.82
N ASN A 184 -25.55 -19.63 -31.70
CA ASN A 184 -24.30 -18.91 -31.45
C ASN A 184 -24.49 -17.51 -30.85
N ILE A 185 -25.71 -16.98 -30.88
CA ILE A 185 -26.00 -15.63 -30.40
C ILE A 185 -27.12 -15.69 -29.36
N SER A 186 -26.83 -15.24 -28.15
CA SER A 186 -27.83 -15.06 -27.10
C SER A 186 -27.78 -13.62 -26.59
N TYR A 187 -28.97 -13.06 -26.40
CA TYR A 187 -29.15 -11.75 -25.76
C TYR A 187 -29.81 -11.95 -24.41
N ASP A 188 -29.16 -11.47 -23.36
CA ASP A 188 -29.71 -11.52 -22.02
C ASP A 188 -30.25 -10.14 -21.62
N TYR A 189 -31.58 -10.06 -21.56
CA TYR A 189 -32.36 -8.91 -21.14
C TYR A 189 -33.06 -9.15 -19.79
N SER A 190 -32.51 -10.05 -18.98
CA SER A 190 -33.00 -10.24 -17.63
C SER A 190 -32.70 -9.04 -16.75
N ILE A 191 -33.49 -8.83 -15.71
CA ILE A 191 -33.31 -7.76 -14.73
C ILE A 191 -31.97 -7.97 -14.00
N ASP A 192 -31.63 -9.22 -13.72
CA ASP A 192 -30.35 -9.59 -13.10
C ASP A 192 -29.15 -9.08 -13.93
N ASN A 193 -29.20 -9.30 -15.24
CA ASN A 193 -28.18 -8.81 -16.16
C ASN A 193 -28.18 -7.28 -16.29
N LEU A 194 -29.35 -6.63 -16.18
CA LEU A 194 -29.43 -5.16 -16.15
C LEU A 194 -28.78 -4.58 -14.90
N ILE A 195 -28.94 -5.19 -13.74
CA ILE A 195 -28.27 -4.78 -12.49
C ILE A 195 -26.76 -4.93 -12.67
N THR A 196 -26.31 -6.10 -13.14
CA THR A 196 -24.89 -6.37 -13.36
C THR A 196 -24.25 -5.41 -14.37
N LYS A 197 -24.93 -5.12 -15.50
CA LYS A 197 -24.45 -4.18 -16.51
C LYS A 197 -24.36 -2.73 -16.02
N ASN A 198 -25.17 -2.37 -15.03
CA ASN A 198 -25.16 -1.05 -14.42
C ASN A 198 -24.32 -1.00 -13.12
N SER A 199 -23.57 -2.05 -12.79
CA SER A 199 -22.72 -2.10 -11.59
C SER A 199 -21.73 -0.93 -11.56
N ASP A 200 -21.07 -0.60 -12.67
CA ASP A 200 -20.15 0.53 -12.77
C ASP A 200 -20.85 1.87 -12.46
N PHE A 201 -22.09 2.04 -12.90
CA PHE A 201 -22.89 3.24 -12.61
C PHE A 201 -23.27 3.30 -11.13
N ILE A 202 -23.66 2.16 -10.55
CA ILE A 202 -23.98 2.02 -9.13
C ILE A 202 -22.75 2.37 -8.29
N GLN A 203 -21.57 1.81 -8.64
CA GLN A 203 -20.30 2.07 -7.99
C GLN A 203 -19.93 3.56 -8.06
N LYS A 204 -20.03 4.16 -9.25
CA LYS A 204 -19.73 5.60 -9.42
C LYS A 204 -20.62 6.46 -8.53
N LYS A 205 -21.93 6.17 -8.46
CA LYS A 205 -22.87 6.91 -7.61
C LYS A 205 -22.60 6.71 -6.13
N LEU A 206 -22.18 5.51 -5.71
CA LEU A 206 -21.77 5.25 -4.36
C LEU A 206 -20.51 6.05 -4.00
N PHE A 207 -19.51 6.08 -4.89
CA PHE A 207 -18.27 6.81 -4.67
C PHE A 207 -18.44 8.34 -4.69
N ASP A 208 -19.39 8.85 -5.44
CA ASP A 208 -19.76 10.29 -5.39
C ASP A 208 -20.28 10.69 -3.98
N ILE A 209 -20.85 9.74 -3.23
CA ILE A 209 -21.35 9.95 -1.86
C ILE A 209 -20.24 9.72 -0.81
N LEU A 210 -19.37 8.72 -1.05
CA LEU A 210 -18.26 8.37 -0.16
C LEU A 210 -17.04 9.23 -0.49
N THR A 211 -16.82 10.32 0.24
CA THR A 211 -15.67 11.20 0.03
C THR A 211 -14.36 10.54 0.49
N GLU A 212 -13.32 10.56 -0.38
CA GLU A 212 -11.97 10.03 -0.11
C GLU A 212 -11.15 10.87 0.90
N SER A 213 -11.76 11.82 1.62
CA SER A 213 -11.03 12.81 2.41
C SER A 213 -10.22 12.21 3.59
N GLY A 214 -10.68 11.12 4.18
CA GLY A 214 -10.07 10.57 5.40
C GLY A 214 -8.67 9.99 5.22
N ILE A 215 -8.41 9.24 4.14
CA ILE A 215 -7.09 8.60 3.94
C ILE A 215 -6.02 9.62 3.61
N LYS A 216 -6.30 10.61 2.77
CA LYS A 216 -5.35 11.68 2.45
C LYS A 216 -4.97 12.51 3.68
N GLU A 217 -5.90 12.70 4.60
CA GLU A 217 -5.64 13.36 5.87
C GLU A 217 -4.72 12.52 6.76
N ILE A 218 -4.99 11.23 6.89
CA ILE A 218 -4.13 10.27 7.61
C ILE A 218 -2.72 10.21 6.99
N GLU A 219 -2.59 10.14 5.66
CA GLU A 219 -1.29 10.15 4.97
C GLU A 219 -0.47 11.41 5.32
N ARG A 220 -1.12 12.57 5.35
CA ARG A 220 -0.47 13.84 5.71
C ARG A 220 -0.03 13.84 7.18
N ASP A 221 -0.89 13.44 8.10
CA ASP A 221 -0.62 13.43 9.53
C ASP A 221 0.51 12.46 9.89
N PHE A 222 0.59 11.32 9.21
CA PHE A 222 1.70 10.39 9.34
C PHE A 222 3.02 10.94 8.80
N ALA A 223 3.01 11.63 7.67
CA ALA A 223 4.21 12.26 7.12
C ALA A 223 4.76 13.33 8.07
N GLU A 224 3.89 14.14 8.67
CA GLU A 224 4.23 15.13 9.68
C GLU A 224 4.77 14.49 10.97
N PHE A 225 4.18 13.39 11.42
CA PHE A 225 4.67 12.62 12.55
C PHE A 225 6.09 12.09 12.32
N ILE A 226 6.39 11.49 11.16
CA ILE A 226 7.74 10.99 10.83
C ILE A 226 8.76 12.12 10.86
N GLU A 227 8.45 13.27 10.25
CA GLU A 227 9.35 14.42 10.22
C GLU A 227 9.62 14.93 11.64
N THR A 228 8.61 15.00 12.48
CA THR A 228 8.73 15.39 13.88
C THR A 228 9.63 14.42 14.67
N GLN A 229 9.48 13.11 14.47
CA GLN A 229 10.34 12.10 15.12
C GLN A 229 11.79 12.19 14.64
N ARG A 230 12.01 12.44 13.34
CA ARG A 230 13.34 12.64 12.77
C ARG A 230 14.05 13.84 13.39
N LEU A 231 13.37 14.99 13.48
CA LEU A 231 13.91 16.20 14.08
C LEU A 231 14.19 16.01 15.58
N GLY A 232 13.34 15.28 16.29
CA GLY A 232 13.53 14.93 17.69
C GLY A 232 14.80 14.11 17.91
N LEU A 233 15.06 13.08 17.08
CA LEU A 233 16.27 12.27 17.14
C LEU A 233 17.54 13.07 16.85
N GLU A 234 17.52 13.88 15.79
CA GLU A 234 18.65 14.77 15.47
C GLU A 234 18.96 15.73 16.62
N GLY A 235 17.93 16.26 17.28
CA GLY A 235 18.07 17.12 18.47
C GLY A 235 18.69 16.39 19.67
N HIS A 236 18.34 15.12 19.89
CA HIS A 236 18.95 14.30 20.94
C HIS A 236 20.44 14.08 20.67
N PHE A 237 20.83 13.72 19.46
CA PHE A 237 22.25 13.49 19.13
C PHE A 237 23.09 14.77 19.22
N LYS A 238 22.53 15.94 18.89
CA LYS A 238 23.25 17.25 19.07
C LYS A 238 23.64 17.54 20.52
N LYS A 239 22.94 16.97 21.51
CA LYS A 239 23.29 17.12 22.93
C LYS A 239 24.54 16.32 23.28
N TYR A 240 24.85 15.25 22.60
CA TYR A 240 26.01 14.39 22.81
C TYR A 240 27.22 14.79 21.96
N ASP A 241 27.04 15.63 20.93
CA ASP A 241 28.14 16.17 20.11
C ASP A 241 29.01 17.20 20.85
N ARG A 242 28.68 17.54 22.14
CA ARG A 242 29.40 18.51 22.96
C ARG A 242 30.32 17.90 24.03
N ILE A 243 30.56 16.61 24.00
CA ILE A 243 31.47 15.87 24.86
C ILE A 243 32.73 15.49 24.07
#